data_81d384c9ba2d3b92f7db992b8892a11f
#
_entry.id   81d384c9ba2d3b92f7db992b8892a11f
#
_cell.length_a   1.000
_cell.length_b   1.000
_cell.length_c   1.000
_cell.angle_alpha   90.00
_cell.angle_beta   90.00
_cell.angle_gamma   90.00
#
_symmetry.space_group_name_H-M   'P 1'
#
loop_
_entity.id
_entity.type
_entity.pdbx_description
1 polymer ?
#
loop_
_entity_poly.entity_id
_entity_poly.type
_entity_poly.pdbx_seq_one_letter_code
_entity_poly.pdbx_strand_id
1 'polypeptide(L)'
;NKDSAIISKQLVTLRQDVKLPVPLDKLKFRPLDVNKLLNFLDEMEFNKVKANVISKFGSGSKNNINSDNIELQRSDKREIKNPIRKRIDKNNYELITDLKRLDEWCNLASEKGIVSIDCETTSTNPVEAEIVGFSMSFENSKACYIPLKHEDRKSEQVDLNEFISKVKVILEDESILKIGQNIKYDFIILKALHITLKN
;
A
#
# COMPACT_ATOMS: atom_id res chain seq x y z
N ASN A 1 -1.02 10.81 -21.90
CA ASN A 1 -2.06 11.69 -22.39
C ASN A 1 -2.59 12.53 -21.23
N LYS A 2 -2.34 13.88 -21.27
CA LYS A 2 -2.65 14.81 -20.18
C LYS A 2 -4.15 14.81 -19.83
N ASP A 3 -5.00 14.75 -20.84
CA ASP A 3 -6.46 14.80 -20.65
C ASP A 3 -6.99 13.54 -19.96
N SER A 4 -6.47 12.37 -20.34
CA SER A 4 -6.79 11.12 -19.66
C SER A 4 -6.38 11.13 -18.19
N ALA A 5 -5.23 11.72 -17.87
CA ALA A 5 -4.78 11.85 -16.49
C ALA A 5 -5.70 12.77 -15.65
N ILE A 6 -6.19 13.87 -16.25
CA ILE A 6 -7.14 14.78 -15.61
C ILE A 6 -8.46 14.07 -15.34
N ILE A 7 -9.00 13.35 -16.33
CA ILE A 7 -10.24 12.57 -16.19
C ILE A 7 -10.07 11.50 -15.13
N SER A 8 -8.97 10.73 -15.16
CA SER A 8 -8.69 9.71 -14.15
C SER A 8 -8.63 10.30 -12.74
N LYS A 9 -7.99 11.46 -12.57
CA LYS A 9 -7.96 12.16 -11.28
C LYS A 9 -9.37 12.54 -10.79
N GLN A 10 -10.24 13.01 -11.68
CA GLN A 10 -11.63 13.32 -11.32
C GLN A 10 -12.41 12.07 -10.91
N LEU A 11 -12.24 10.95 -11.62
CA LEU A 11 -12.93 9.70 -11.36
C LEU A 11 -12.51 9.04 -10.03
N VAL A 12 -11.23 9.11 -9.66
CA VAL A 12 -10.73 8.53 -8.40
C VAL A 12 -10.88 9.47 -7.19
N THR A 13 -11.24 10.74 -7.42
CA THR A 13 -11.45 11.68 -6.32
C THR A 13 -12.77 11.38 -5.63
N LEU A 14 -12.70 11.00 -4.36
CA LEU A 14 -13.89 10.69 -3.56
C LEU A 14 -14.76 11.92 -3.37
N ARG A 15 -16.05 11.76 -3.56
CA ARG A 15 -17.03 12.81 -3.29
C ARG A 15 -17.11 13.07 -1.79
N GLN A 16 -17.08 14.35 -1.40
CA GLN A 16 -17.19 14.80 0.00
C GLN A 16 -18.56 15.41 0.32
N ASP A 17 -19.42 15.57 -0.70
CA ASP A 17 -20.73 16.20 -0.64
C ASP A 17 -21.90 15.22 -0.58
N VAL A 18 -21.60 13.93 -0.35
CA VAL A 18 -22.63 12.88 -0.27
C VAL A 18 -23.45 13.07 1.01
N LYS A 19 -24.77 13.24 0.85
CA LYS A 19 -25.67 13.28 1.99
C LYS A 19 -25.76 11.91 2.64
N LEU A 20 -25.32 11.82 3.89
CA LEU A 20 -25.45 10.59 4.67
C LEU A 20 -26.86 10.49 5.26
N PRO A 21 -27.49 9.30 5.23
CA PRO A 21 -28.81 9.09 5.83
C PRO A 21 -28.80 9.26 7.36
N VAL A 22 -27.62 9.09 7.97
CA VAL A 22 -27.40 9.27 9.40
C VAL A 22 -26.17 10.14 9.61
N PRO A 23 -26.23 11.21 10.42
CA PRO A 23 -25.09 12.04 10.76
C PRO A 23 -24.00 11.22 11.49
N LEU A 24 -22.72 11.55 11.28
CA LEU A 24 -21.57 10.84 11.84
C LEU A 24 -21.60 10.76 13.37
N ASP A 25 -22.08 11.79 14.05
CA ASP A 25 -22.23 11.84 15.51
C ASP A 25 -23.26 10.84 16.05
N LYS A 26 -24.16 10.36 15.20
CA LYS A 26 -25.13 9.30 15.52
C LYS A 26 -24.63 7.90 15.21
N LEU A 27 -23.49 7.75 14.53
CA LEU A 27 -22.82 6.46 14.28
C LEU A 27 -22.05 6.03 15.53
N LYS A 28 -22.78 5.66 16.60
CA LYS A 28 -22.20 5.16 17.83
C LYS A 28 -22.12 3.64 17.79
N PHE A 29 -21.06 3.10 18.38
CA PHE A 29 -20.97 1.67 18.62
C PHE A 29 -22.10 1.25 19.56
N ARG A 30 -22.88 0.28 19.16
CA ARG A 30 -23.96 -0.27 19.98
C ARG A 30 -23.47 -1.56 20.66
N PRO A 31 -23.88 -1.83 21.91
CA PRO A 31 -23.61 -3.13 22.53
C PRO A 31 -24.11 -4.26 21.64
N LEU A 32 -23.35 -5.34 21.61
CA LEU A 32 -23.68 -6.51 20.80
C LEU A 32 -24.90 -7.22 21.40
N ASP A 33 -25.97 -7.33 20.63
CA ASP A 33 -27.09 -8.21 20.95
C ASP A 33 -26.70 -9.65 20.56
N VAL A 34 -26.18 -10.40 21.54
CA VAL A 34 -25.66 -11.75 21.33
C VAL A 34 -26.76 -12.69 20.81
N ASN A 35 -27.98 -12.59 21.32
CA ASN A 35 -29.09 -13.44 20.91
C ASN A 35 -29.46 -13.20 19.45
N LYS A 36 -29.55 -11.93 19.07
CA LYS A 36 -29.84 -11.55 17.69
C LYS A 36 -28.75 -12.00 16.73
N LEU A 37 -27.49 -11.89 17.16
CA LEU A 37 -26.35 -12.38 16.38
C LEU A 37 -26.40 -13.91 16.24
N LEU A 38 -26.66 -14.65 17.30
CA LEU A 38 -26.73 -16.12 17.26
C LEU A 38 -27.85 -16.61 16.35
N ASN A 39 -29.02 -15.97 16.40
CA ASN A 39 -30.13 -16.29 15.49
C ASN A 39 -29.75 -16.04 14.02
N PHE A 40 -29.11 -14.92 13.74
CA PHE A 40 -28.60 -14.64 12.39
C PHE A 40 -27.56 -15.69 11.93
N LEU A 41 -26.64 -16.07 12.80
CA LEU A 41 -25.62 -17.08 12.48
C LEU A 41 -26.22 -18.47 12.25
N ASP A 42 -27.34 -18.79 12.92
CA ASP A 42 -28.12 -20.01 12.67
C ASP A 42 -28.80 -19.97 11.32
N GLU A 43 -29.50 -18.90 11.02
CA GLU A 43 -30.18 -18.71 9.74
C GLU A 43 -29.22 -18.80 8.56
N MET A 44 -27.98 -18.29 8.74
CA MET A 44 -26.93 -18.31 7.73
C MET A 44 -26.05 -19.57 7.78
N GLU A 45 -26.33 -20.52 8.67
CA GLU A 45 -25.58 -21.78 8.87
C GLU A 45 -24.07 -21.57 9.16
N PHE A 46 -23.68 -20.46 9.79
CA PHE A 46 -22.29 -20.12 10.12
C PHE A 46 -21.82 -20.80 11.41
N ASN A 47 -21.85 -22.12 11.44
CA ASN A 47 -21.60 -22.95 12.63
C ASN A 47 -20.26 -22.69 13.33
N LYS A 48 -19.17 -22.51 12.59
CA LYS A 48 -17.84 -22.20 13.18
C LYS A 48 -17.80 -20.83 13.85
N VAL A 49 -18.40 -19.82 13.21
CA VAL A 49 -18.47 -18.46 13.76
C VAL A 49 -19.37 -18.44 14.99
N LYS A 50 -20.51 -19.15 14.95
CA LYS A 50 -21.42 -19.32 16.09
C LYS A 50 -20.72 -19.94 17.29
N ALA A 51 -19.96 -21.02 17.10
CA ALA A 51 -19.19 -21.66 18.18
C ALA A 51 -18.19 -20.67 18.82
N ASN A 52 -17.51 -19.85 18.04
CA ASN A 52 -16.61 -18.81 18.54
C ASN A 52 -17.36 -17.70 19.31
N VAL A 53 -18.54 -17.29 18.84
CA VAL A 53 -19.37 -16.30 19.55
C VAL A 53 -19.85 -16.86 20.88
N ILE A 54 -20.31 -18.09 20.90
CA ILE A 54 -20.74 -18.78 22.14
C ILE A 54 -19.56 -18.87 23.11
N SER A 55 -18.37 -19.26 22.67
CA SER A 55 -17.20 -19.35 23.55
C SER A 55 -16.79 -18.01 24.14
N LYS A 56 -16.94 -16.91 23.40
CA LYS A 56 -16.56 -15.57 23.86
C LYS A 56 -17.62 -14.84 24.66
N PHE A 57 -18.89 -15.07 24.36
CA PHE A 57 -20.01 -14.30 24.90
C PHE A 57 -21.10 -15.19 25.52
N GLY A 58 -21.04 -16.52 25.37
CA GLY A 58 -22.08 -17.47 25.78
C GLY A 58 -21.95 -18.05 27.18
N SER A 59 -20.87 -17.77 27.91
CA SER A 59 -20.72 -18.19 29.30
C SER A 59 -21.51 -17.28 30.22
N GLY A 60 -22.76 -17.60 30.37
CA GLY A 60 -23.69 -17.17 31.38
C GLY A 60 -23.36 -15.92 32.18
N SER A 61 -24.13 -14.92 32.00
CA SER A 61 -24.53 -14.17 33.17
C SER A 61 -25.76 -13.30 32.91
N LYS A 62 -26.79 -13.53 33.69
CA LYS A 62 -27.74 -12.51 34.10
C LYS A 62 -26.95 -11.36 34.76
N ASN A 63 -26.43 -10.45 33.97
CA ASN A 63 -25.99 -9.17 34.50
C ASN A 63 -26.34 -8.12 33.45
N ASN A 64 -27.29 -7.28 33.83
CA ASN A 64 -27.47 -5.96 33.26
C ASN A 64 -26.11 -5.29 33.17
N ILE A 65 -25.55 -5.26 31.99
CA ILE A 65 -24.36 -4.44 31.73
C ILE A 65 -24.90 -3.03 31.59
N ASN A 66 -24.89 -2.30 32.71
CA ASN A 66 -24.98 -0.87 32.71
C ASN A 66 -23.89 -0.33 31.77
N SER A 67 -24.29 0.55 30.86
CA SER A 67 -23.52 1.10 29.74
C SER A 67 -22.26 1.91 30.15
N ASP A 68 -21.87 1.90 31.41
CA ASP A 68 -20.80 2.79 31.90
C ASP A 68 -19.46 2.10 32.25
N ASN A 69 -19.36 0.75 32.11
CA ASN A 69 -18.13 0.05 32.49
C ASN A 69 -17.71 -1.04 31.51
N ILE A 70 -17.66 -0.75 30.21
CA ILE A 70 -16.81 -1.51 29.30
C ILE A 70 -15.53 -0.69 29.12
N GLU A 71 -14.74 -0.58 30.17
CA GLU A 71 -13.29 -0.48 30.01
C GLU A 71 -12.83 -1.82 29.42
N LEU A 72 -12.82 -1.86 28.07
CA LEU A 72 -11.94 -2.79 27.39
C LEU A 72 -10.56 -2.57 28.01
N GLN A 73 -10.07 -3.54 28.77
CA GLN A 73 -8.64 -3.64 29.08
C GLN A 73 -7.89 -3.73 27.75
N ARG A 74 -7.74 -2.60 27.10
CA ARG A 74 -6.71 -2.36 26.11
C ARG A 74 -5.40 -2.29 26.88
N SER A 75 -4.80 -3.42 27.19
CA SER A 75 -3.37 -3.51 27.30
C SER A 75 -2.80 -3.08 25.94
N ASP A 76 -2.37 -1.90 25.90
CA ASP A 76 -1.69 -1.08 24.92
C ASP A 76 -2.53 0.13 24.51
N LYS A 77 -2.48 1.16 25.34
CA LYS A 77 -2.67 2.54 24.91
C LYS A 77 -1.51 2.90 23.97
N ARG A 78 -1.47 2.32 22.77
CA ARG A 78 -0.82 3.04 21.68
C ARG A 78 -1.81 4.14 21.35
N GLU A 79 -1.53 5.35 21.87
CA GLU A 79 -2.06 6.56 21.27
C GLU A 79 -1.78 6.43 19.76
N ILE A 80 -2.80 6.10 19.00
CA ILE A 80 -2.76 6.34 17.56
C ILE A 80 -2.82 7.87 17.47
N LYS A 81 -1.67 8.51 17.67
CA LYS A 81 -1.46 9.85 17.18
C LYS A 81 -1.72 9.70 15.68
N ASN A 82 -2.88 10.17 15.23
CA ASN A 82 -3.10 10.36 13.80
C ASN A 82 -1.83 11.03 13.28
N PRO A 83 -1.01 10.36 12.47
CA PRO A 83 0.14 11.01 11.93
C PRO A 83 -0.45 12.18 11.15
N ILE A 84 -0.14 13.41 11.62
CA ILE A 84 -0.43 14.61 10.84
C ILE A 84 0.16 14.28 9.49
N ARG A 85 -0.69 14.02 8.49
CA ARG A 85 -0.24 13.75 7.12
C ARG A 85 0.51 15.00 6.69
N LYS A 86 1.82 14.99 6.90
CA LYS A 86 2.68 16.05 6.37
C LYS A 86 2.35 16.15 4.88
N ARG A 87 2.03 17.35 4.43
CA ARG A 87 1.82 17.61 3.01
C ARG A 87 3.04 17.08 2.27
N ILE A 88 2.82 16.21 1.28
CA ILE A 88 3.91 15.67 0.45
C ILE A 88 4.56 16.85 -0.25
N ASP A 89 5.84 17.08 0.03
CA ASP A 89 6.63 18.07 -0.66
C ASP A 89 7.21 17.46 -1.94
N LYS A 90 6.62 17.80 -3.07
CA LYS A 90 7.04 17.31 -4.39
C LYS A 90 8.36 17.91 -4.89
N ASN A 91 8.91 18.91 -4.21
CA ASN A 91 10.20 19.49 -4.57
C ASN A 91 11.38 18.51 -4.36
N ASN A 92 11.14 17.43 -3.58
CA ASN A 92 12.12 16.37 -3.34
C ASN A 92 11.96 15.18 -4.30
N TYR A 93 11.17 15.33 -5.36
CA TYR A 93 11.05 14.31 -6.39
C TYR A 93 12.06 14.58 -7.50
N GLU A 94 12.78 13.54 -7.90
CA GLU A 94 13.91 13.63 -8.82
C GLU A 94 13.69 12.77 -10.06
N LEU A 95 14.04 13.33 -11.23
CA LEU A 95 14.14 12.58 -12.48
C LEU A 95 15.59 12.16 -12.68
N ILE A 96 15.86 10.86 -12.79
CA ILE A 96 17.20 10.31 -12.95
C ILE A 96 17.40 9.89 -14.41
N THR A 97 18.30 10.56 -15.09
CA THR A 97 18.66 10.30 -16.49
C THR A 97 20.12 9.92 -16.67
N ASP A 98 20.91 9.91 -15.60
CA ASP A 98 22.31 9.53 -15.62
C ASP A 98 22.64 8.44 -14.59
N LEU A 99 23.66 7.63 -14.93
CA LEU A 99 24.04 6.46 -14.15
C LEU A 99 24.71 6.79 -12.82
N LYS A 100 25.43 7.89 -12.74
CA LYS A 100 26.07 8.30 -11.49
C LYS A 100 25.02 8.60 -10.43
N ARG A 101 23.97 9.31 -10.83
CA ARG A 101 22.89 9.62 -9.93
C ARG A 101 22.08 8.37 -9.55
N LEU A 102 21.90 7.43 -10.48
CA LEU A 102 21.31 6.13 -10.19
C LEU A 102 22.12 5.35 -9.14
N ASP A 103 23.45 5.32 -9.28
CA ASP A 103 24.32 4.70 -8.28
C ASP A 103 24.16 5.32 -6.88
N GLU A 104 24.09 6.64 -6.80
CA GLU A 104 23.89 7.33 -5.53
C GLU A 104 22.56 6.92 -4.87
N TRP A 105 21.49 6.77 -5.65
CA TRP A 105 20.20 6.29 -5.15
C TRP A 105 20.26 4.81 -4.69
N CYS A 106 20.94 3.94 -5.44
CA CYS A 106 21.13 2.56 -5.05
C CYS A 106 21.95 2.44 -3.75
N ASN A 107 23.00 3.23 -3.60
CA ASN A 107 23.79 3.27 -2.36
C ASN A 107 22.97 3.74 -1.17
N LEU A 108 22.16 4.79 -1.35
CA LEU A 108 21.25 5.26 -0.28
C LEU A 108 20.21 4.21 0.11
N ALA A 109 19.65 3.47 -0.85
CA ALA A 109 18.74 2.36 -0.56
C ALA A 109 19.43 1.25 0.26
N SER A 110 20.68 0.93 -0.07
CA SER A 110 21.50 -0.03 0.68
C SER A 110 21.79 0.46 2.12
N GLU A 111 22.16 1.71 2.29
CA GLU A 111 22.40 2.31 3.61
C GLU A 111 21.15 2.33 4.48
N LYS A 112 19.98 2.57 3.89
CA LYS A 112 18.68 2.60 4.60
C LYS A 112 18.15 1.21 4.92
N GLY A 113 18.57 0.18 4.20
CA GLY A 113 18.08 -1.20 4.32
C GLY A 113 16.61 -1.38 3.92
N ILE A 114 16.04 -0.40 3.20
CA ILE A 114 14.64 -0.40 2.77
C ILE A 114 14.46 0.41 1.49
N VAL A 115 13.66 -0.09 0.55
CA VAL A 115 13.29 0.62 -0.66
C VAL A 115 11.86 0.28 -1.08
N SER A 116 11.07 1.31 -1.37
CA SER A 116 9.78 1.15 -2.05
C SER A 116 10.03 1.26 -3.55
N ILE A 117 9.43 0.36 -4.32
CA ILE A 117 9.61 0.26 -5.77
C ILE A 117 8.26 0.22 -6.49
N ASP A 118 8.26 0.67 -7.73
CA ASP A 118 7.11 0.58 -8.63
C ASP A 118 7.60 0.60 -10.09
N CYS A 119 7.01 -0.26 -10.94
CA CYS A 119 7.33 -0.36 -12.36
C CYS A 119 6.27 0.30 -13.21
N GLU A 120 6.67 1.19 -14.12
CA GLU A 120 5.82 1.68 -15.19
C GLU A 120 6.02 0.84 -16.44
N THR A 121 4.93 0.46 -17.09
CA THR A 121 4.96 -0.54 -18.16
C THR A 121 3.99 -0.25 -19.30
N THR A 122 4.15 -0.95 -20.42
CA THR A 122 3.31 -0.77 -21.62
C THR A 122 1.93 -1.40 -21.52
N SER A 123 1.71 -2.35 -20.59
CA SER A 123 0.45 -3.10 -20.46
C SER A 123 0.15 -3.41 -18.99
N THR A 124 -1.10 -3.61 -18.64
CA THR A 124 -1.55 -4.14 -17.34
C THR A 124 -1.44 -5.66 -17.24
N ASN A 125 -1.19 -6.37 -18.37
CA ASN A 125 -0.87 -7.78 -18.37
C ASN A 125 0.66 -7.96 -18.21
N PRO A 126 1.17 -8.41 -17.05
CA PRO A 126 2.60 -8.45 -16.79
C PRO A 126 3.38 -9.45 -17.66
N VAL A 127 2.70 -10.39 -18.32
CA VAL A 127 3.34 -11.37 -19.21
C VAL A 127 3.73 -10.74 -20.55
N GLU A 128 2.98 -9.74 -21.00
CA GLU A 128 3.16 -9.05 -22.28
C GLU A 128 3.77 -7.67 -22.12
N ALA A 129 3.85 -7.18 -20.89
CA ALA A 129 4.28 -5.83 -20.59
C ALA A 129 5.80 -5.68 -20.69
N GLU A 130 6.23 -4.58 -21.29
CA GLU A 130 7.62 -4.13 -21.25
C GLU A 130 7.74 -2.97 -20.26
N ILE A 131 8.86 -2.92 -19.53
CA ILE A 131 9.16 -1.81 -18.63
C ILE A 131 9.48 -0.55 -19.43
N VAL A 132 8.89 0.58 -19.03
CA VAL A 132 9.16 1.90 -19.60
C VAL A 132 9.74 2.87 -18.59
N GLY A 133 9.58 2.59 -17.31
CA GLY A 133 10.14 3.41 -16.24
C GLY A 133 10.14 2.69 -14.90
N PHE A 134 10.89 3.21 -13.96
CA PHE A 134 11.02 2.64 -12.62
C PHE A 134 11.07 3.74 -11.56
N SER A 135 10.37 3.54 -10.45
CA SER A 135 10.36 4.47 -9.34
C SER A 135 11.00 3.86 -8.10
N MET A 136 11.70 4.67 -7.32
CA MET A 136 12.22 4.29 -6.01
C MET A 136 11.94 5.36 -4.97
N SER A 137 11.74 4.91 -3.72
CA SER A 137 11.64 5.75 -2.54
C SER A 137 12.13 4.98 -1.31
N PHE A 138 12.84 5.61 -0.42
CA PHE A 138 13.28 5.04 0.87
C PHE A 138 12.98 5.98 2.05
N GLU A 139 12.30 7.08 1.77
CA GLU A 139 11.95 8.08 2.77
C GLU A 139 10.69 8.85 2.36
N ASN A 140 9.89 9.28 3.32
CA ASN A 140 8.69 10.07 3.05
C ASN A 140 9.02 11.36 2.31
N SER A 141 8.24 11.66 1.26
CA SER A 141 8.39 12.84 0.41
C SER A 141 9.69 12.89 -0.39
N LYS A 142 10.43 11.79 -0.51
CA LYS A 142 11.63 11.68 -1.31
C LYS A 142 11.51 10.48 -2.23
N ALA A 143 11.43 10.70 -3.52
CA ALA A 143 11.28 9.67 -4.53
C ALA A 143 12.02 10.05 -5.81
N CYS A 144 12.39 9.06 -6.59
CA CYS A 144 12.92 9.27 -7.92
C CYS A 144 12.15 8.49 -8.97
N TYR A 145 12.26 8.95 -10.19
CA TYR A 145 11.78 8.27 -11.38
C TYR A 145 12.92 8.09 -12.38
N ILE A 146 13.05 6.90 -12.91
CA ILE A 146 14.08 6.52 -13.90
C ILE A 146 13.36 6.17 -15.21
N PRO A 147 13.37 7.03 -16.24
CA PRO A 147 12.81 6.71 -17.55
C PRO A 147 13.75 5.75 -18.28
N LEU A 148 13.17 4.70 -18.91
CA LEU A 148 13.91 3.62 -19.55
C LEU A 148 13.57 3.45 -21.03
N LYS A 149 12.29 3.41 -21.39
CA LYS A 149 11.81 3.14 -22.76
C LYS A 149 10.62 4.03 -23.16
N HIS A 150 10.59 5.28 -22.76
CA HIS A 150 9.58 6.22 -23.25
C HIS A 150 9.84 6.62 -24.68
N GLU A 151 8.83 6.58 -25.52
CA GLU A 151 8.95 6.88 -26.96
C GLU A 151 9.31 8.35 -27.25
N ASP A 152 8.84 9.27 -26.40
CA ASP A 152 8.96 10.71 -26.55
C ASP A 152 10.24 11.33 -25.97
N ARG A 153 11.05 10.55 -25.23
CA ARG A 153 12.23 11.04 -24.48
C ARG A 153 13.49 10.19 -24.65
N LYS A 154 13.76 9.73 -25.85
CA LYS A 154 14.88 8.81 -26.12
C LYS A 154 16.26 9.32 -25.69
N SER A 155 16.49 10.64 -25.71
CA SER A 155 17.76 11.26 -25.35
C SER A 155 17.95 11.49 -23.85
N GLU A 156 16.90 11.35 -23.04
CA GLU A 156 16.90 11.65 -21.60
C GLU A 156 16.55 10.42 -20.76
N GLN A 157 17.01 9.26 -21.17
CA GLN A 157 16.67 7.99 -20.51
C GLN A 157 17.94 7.22 -20.15
N VAL A 158 17.84 6.42 -19.10
CA VAL A 158 18.90 5.49 -18.72
C VAL A 158 18.84 4.25 -19.62
N ASP A 159 19.97 3.76 -20.10
CA ASP A 159 20.04 2.49 -20.83
C ASP A 159 19.53 1.35 -19.97
N LEU A 160 18.69 0.49 -20.56
CA LEU A 160 18.03 -0.59 -19.81
C LEU A 160 19.02 -1.60 -19.22
N ASN A 161 20.08 -1.98 -19.95
CA ASN A 161 21.04 -2.97 -19.46
C ASN A 161 21.87 -2.40 -18.30
N GLU A 162 22.23 -1.14 -18.40
CA GLU A 162 22.93 -0.41 -17.36
C GLU A 162 22.05 -0.24 -16.12
N PHE A 163 20.77 0.14 -16.30
CA PHE A 163 19.80 0.15 -15.22
C PHE A 163 19.73 -1.22 -14.52
N ILE A 164 19.52 -2.31 -15.26
CA ILE A 164 19.45 -3.67 -14.71
C ILE A 164 20.68 -3.97 -13.88
N SER A 165 21.88 -3.67 -14.40
CA SER A 165 23.14 -3.95 -13.71
C SER A 165 23.24 -3.26 -12.34
N LYS A 166 22.72 -2.03 -12.25
CA LYS A 166 22.76 -1.22 -11.03
C LYS A 166 21.69 -1.61 -10.01
N VAL A 167 20.43 -1.71 -10.44
CA VAL A 167 19.34 -2.01 -9.50
C VAL A 167 19.30 -3.46 -9.03
N LYS A 168 19.86 -4.38 -9.82
CA LYS A 168 19.97 -5.79 -9.46
C LYS A 168 20.67 -5.98 -8.12
N VAL A 169 21.70 -5.20 -7.84
CA VAL A 169 22.48 -5.28 -6.58
C VAL A 169 21.56 -5.06 -5.36
N ILE A 170 20.68 -4.05 -5.41
CA ILE A 170 19.79 -3.74 -4.29
C ILE A 170 18.53 -4.62 -4.27
N LEU A 171 18.02 -5.03 -5.44
CA LEU A 171 16.78 -5.81 -5.52
C LEU A 171 17.01 -7.30 -5.15
N GLU A 172 18.19 -7.83 -5.39
CA GLU A 172 18.57 -9.22 -5.04
C GLU A 172 19.24 -9.33 -3.66
N ASP A 173 19.50 -8.24 -2.97
CA ASP A 173 20.07 -8.24 -1.62
C ASP A 173 18.98 -8.54 -0.58
N GLU A 174 19.13 -9.64 0.15
CA GLU A 174 18.19 -10.09 1.20
C GLU A 174 18.18 -9.16 2.44
N SER A 175 19.20 -8.34 2.62
CA SER A 175 19.30 -7.41 3.73
C SER A 175 18.49 -6.12 3.52
N ILE A 176 18.02 -5.85 2.29
CA ILE A 176 17.24 -4.69 1.93
C ILE A 176 15.77 -5.08 1.81
N LEU A 177 14.90 -4.51 2.63
CA LEU A 177 13.46 -4.72 2.55
C LEU A 177 12.88 -4.01 1.33
N LYS A 178 12.21 -4.75 0.42
CA LYS A 178 11.49 -4.19 -0.73
C LYS A 178 10.02 -4.03 -0.40
N ILE A 179 9.48 -2.87 -0.70
CA ILE A 179 8.07 -2.53 -0.52
C ILE A 179 7.47 -2.15 -1.88
N GLY A 180 6.30 -2.66 -2.19
CA GLY A 180 5.55 -2.30 -3.41
C GLY A 180 4.05 -2.46 -3.20
N GLN A 181 3.28 -1.67 -3.92
CA GLN A 181 1.84 -1.83 -3.98
C GLN A 181 1.52 -2.89 -5.04
N ASN A 182 0.83 -3.97 -4.68
CA ASN A 182 0.59 -5.11 -5.59
C ASN A 182 1.89 -5.68 -6.21
N ILE A 183 2.94 -5.78 -5.43
CA ILE A 183 4.32 -6.13 -5.81
C ILE A 183 4.45 -7.42 -6.66
N LYS A 184 3.41 -8.25 -6.73
CA LYS A 184 3.39 -9.43 -7.61
C LYS A 184 3.50 -9.06 -9.09
N TYR A 185 2.98 -7.91 -9.47
CA TYR A 185 3.10 -7.39 -10.82
C TYR A 185 4.56 -7.03 -11.12
N ASP A 186 5.16 -6.22 -10.26
CA ASP A 186 6.57 -5.80 -10.37
C ASP A 186 7.52 -7.00 -10.35
N PHE A 187 7.23 -8.00 -9.51
CA PHE A 187 7.98 -9.25 -9.45
C PHE A 187 8.05 -9.96 -10.82
N ILE A 188 6.93 -10.02 -11.56
CA ILE A 188 6.88 -10.67 -12.89
C ILE A 188 7.69 -9.86 -13.90
N ILE A 189 7.53 -8.52 -13.90
CA ILE A 189 8.29 -7.63 -14.79
C ILE A 189 9.80 -7.73 -14.53
N LEU A 190 10.22 -7.63 -13.27
CA LEU A 190 11.63 -7.73 -12.89
C LEU A 190 12.22 -9.10 -13.21
N LYS A 191 11.44 -10.17 -13.02
CA LYS A 191 11.87 -11.52 -13.39
C LYS A 191 12.09 -11.68 -14.88
N ALA A 192 11.27 -11.04 -15.74
CA ALA A 192 11.48 -11.02 -17.19
C ALA A 192 12.78 -10.29 -17.57
N LEU A 193 13.26 -9.38 -16.72
CA LEU A 193 14.57 -8.71 -16.84
C LEU A 193 15.72 -9.47 -16.15
N HIS A 194 15.52 -10.73 -15.77
CA HIS A 194 16.49 -11.56 -15.05
C HIS A 194 16.91 -10.97 -13.69
N ILE A 195 16.04 -10.23 -13.04
CA ILE A 195 16.20 -9.74 -11.67
C ILE A 195 15.32 -10.61 -10.75
N THR A 196 15.93 -11.21 -9.74
CA THR A 196 15.22 -11.99 -8.72
C THR A 196 14.97 -11.11 -7.50
N LEU A 197 13.75 -10.62 -7.36
CA LEU A 197 13.37 -9.85 -6.19
C LEU A 197 13.45 -10.74 -4.95
N LYS A 198 14.29 -10.42 -4.00
CA LYS A 198 14.50 -11.16 -2.77
C LYS A 198 13.98 -10.42 -1.56
N ASN A 199 13.42 -11.23 -0.60
CA ASN A 199 12.94 -10.85 0.71
C ASN A 199 11.51 -10.34 0.78
#